data_fb414319a64278f4058bd330b2566e8f
#
_entry.id   fb414319a64278f4058bd330b2566e8f
#
_cell.length_a   1.000
_cell.length_b   1.000
_cell.length_c   1.000
_cell.angle_alpha   90.00
_cell.angle_beta   90.00
_cell.angle_gamma   90.00
#
_symmetry.space_group_name_H-M   'P 1'
#
loop_
_entity.id
_entity.type
_entity.pdbx_description
1 polymer ?
#
loop_
_entity_poly.entity_id
_entity_poly.type
_entity_poly.pdbx_seq_one_letter_code
_entity_poly.pdbx_strand_id
1 'polypeptide(L)'
;MTVIEARGLRKAFGATLALDGVDLRVDEGRILGLIGPNGAGKTTALNAILGLTPYEGELKVLGRDPWTERDQLMREVCFIADVAVLPRWLRVTQAVDYVAGVHPRFDRAKAEAFLARTDIKRTSRVRELSKGMVTQLHLALVMAIDARLLVLDEPTLGLDILYRKQFYDSLLSDYFDHGRTIVVTTHQVEEVQHVLTDLMFIQRGRIVLDCTMEAFEARYQEVLVAPEHLAAAQALRPIHERQLFGRGIFLFENADRGQLAALGDVRTPSIADVFVAVMGKPAGPAQGAAR
;
A
#
# COMPACT_ATOMS: atom_id res chain seq x y z
N MET A 1 -9.14 -15.78 -7.45
CA MET A 1 -9.90 -16.00 -6.19
C MET A 1 -9.89 -14.71 -5.39
N THR A 2 -11.01 -14.35 -4.71
CA THR A 2 -11.03 -13.14 -3.88
C THR A 2 -10.32 -13.41 -2.55
N VAL A 3 -9.34 -12.60 -2.20
CA VAL A 3 -8.54 -12.72 -0.97
C VAL A 3 -9.12 -11.85 0.14
N ILE A 4 -9.54 -10.63 -0.19
CA ILE A 4 -10.22 -9.73 0.76
C ILE A 4 -11.51 -9.24 0.13
N GLU A 5 -12.62 -9.37 0.84
CA GLU A 5 -13.92 -8.81 0.45
C GLU A 5 -14.56 -8.14 1.65
N ALA A 6 -14.82 -6.84 1.53
CA ALA A 6 -15.52 -6.05 2.54
C ALA A 6 -16.71 -5.33 1.90
N ARG A 7 -17.84 -5.27 2.61
CA ARG A 7 -19.05 -4.55 2.21
C ARG A 7 -19.58 -3.74 3.37
N GLY A 8 -19.69 -2.44 3.14
CA GLY A 8 -20.22 -1.49 4.13
C GLY A 8 -19.42 -1.50 5.44
N LEU A 9 -18.09 -1.75 5.39
CA LEU A 9 -17.27 -1.87 6.58
C LEU A 9 -17.22 -0.56 7.35
N ARG A 10 -17.60 -0.61 8.65
CA ARG A 10 -17.62 0.54 9.55
C ARG A 10 -16.86 0.29 10.83
N LYS A 11 -16.21 1.34 11.31
CA LYS A 11 -15.52 1.33 12.61
C LYS A 11 -15.54 2.71 13.24
N ALA A 12 -16.05 2.79 14.45
CA ALA A 12 -16.01 4.00 15.27
C ALA A 12 -15.11 3.80 16.51
N PHE A 13 -14.45 4.85 16.93
CA PHE A 13 -13.75 4.98 18.20
C PHE A 13 -14.35 6.18 18.96
N GLY A 14 -15.26 5.90 19.88
CA GLY A 14 -16.07 6.94 20.51
C GLY A 14 -16.88 7.72 19.47
N ALA A 15 -16.69 9.03 19.39
CA ALA A 15 -17.36 9.89 18.41
C ALA A 15 -16.68 9.93 17.03
N THR A 16 -15.49 9.34 16.90
CA THR A 16 -14.72 9.38 15.65
C THR A 16 -15.02 8.16 14.79
N LEU A 17 -15.60 8.39 13.61
CA LEU A 17 -15.82 7.35 12.61
C LEU A 17 -14.56 7.16 11.76
N ALA A 18 -13.83 6.08 12.02
CA ALA A 18 -12.55 5.79 11.36
C ALA A 18 -12.73 5.06 10.04
N LEU A 19 -13.79 4.23 9.90
CA LEU A 19 -14.25 3.64 8.63
C LEU A 19 -15.75 3.91 8.51
N ASP A 20 -16.18 4.36 7.34
CA ASP A 20 -17.54 4.79 7.07
C ASP A 20 -18.09 4.18 5.78
N GLY A 21 -18.48 2.91 5.86
CA GLY A 21 -19.05 2.19 4.73
C GLY A 21 -18.03 1.89 3.65
N VAL A 22 -16.87 1.31 4.04
CA VAL A 22 -15.83 0.92 3.10
C VAL A 22 -16.23 -0.38 2.40
N ASP A 23 -16.27 -0.31 1.06
CA ASP A 23 -16.30 -1.48 0.19
C ASP A 23 -14.88 -1.70 -0.35
N LEU A 24 -14.41 -2.94 -0.26
CA LEU A 24 -13.03 -3.31 -0.61
C LEU A 24 -13.03 -4.70 -1.22
N ARG A 25 -12.39 -4.86 -2.37
CA ARG A 25 -12.15 -6.17 -2.97
C ARG A 25 -10.72 -6.28 -3.46
N VAL A 26 -10.04 -7.34 -3.02
CA VAL A 26 -8.68 -7.67 -3.48
C VAL A 26 -8.66 -9.11 -3.95
N ASP A 27 -8.30 -9.32 -5.19
CA ASP A 27 -8.16 -10.65 -5.77
C ASP A 27 -6.74 -11.21 -5.57
N GLU A 28 -6.58 -12.51 -5.74
CA GLU A 28 -5.31 -13.23 -5.60
C GLU A 28 -4.28 -12.75 -6.63
N GLY A 29 -3.00 -12.71 -6.21
CA GLY A 29 -1.91 -12.27 -7.07
C GLY A 29 -1.88 -10.77 -7.33
N ARG A 30 -2.45 -9.96 -6.44
CA ARG A 30 -2.46 -8.50 -6.53
C ARG A 30 -1.59 -7.85 -5.49
N ILE A 31 -1.03 -6.70 -5.86
CA ILE A 31 -0.34 -5.79 -4.94
C ILE A 31 -1.17 -4.52 -4.84
N LEU A 32 -1.96 -4.41 -3.77
CA LEU A 32 -2.81 -3.26 -3.52
C LEU A 32 -2.07 -2.19 -2.72
N GLY A 33 -2.02 -0.97 -3.25
CA GLY A 33 -1.64 0.25 -2.51
C GLY A 33 -2.87 0.91 -1.89
N LEU A 34 -2.99 0.88 -0.56
CA LEU A 34 -4.02 1.64 0.17
C LEU A 34 -3.42 2.96 0.66
N ILE A 35 -3.72 4.03 -0.07
CA ILE A 35 -3.07 5.33 0.07
C ILE A 35 -4.04 6.34 0.69
N GLY A 36 -3.54 7.14 1.62
CA GLY A 36 -4.34 8.18 2.28
C GLY A 36 -3.52 8.97 3.29
N PRO A 37 -4.00 10.16 3.68
CA PRO A 37 -3.33 10.96 4.69
C PRO A 37 -3.35 10.28 6.07
N ASN A 38 -2.56 10.79 7.00
CA ASN A 38 -2.61 10.33 8.38
C ASN A 38 -4.02 10.55 8.94
N GLY A 39 -4.54 9.53 9.66
CA GLY A 39 -5.92 9.55 10.18
C GLY A 39 -7.01 9.24 9.16
N ALA A 40 -6.67 8.88 7.91
CA ALA A 40 -7.67 8.54 6.89
C ALA A 40 -8.42 7.22 7.13
N GLY A 41 -7.90 6.34 8.01
CA GLY A 41 -8.48 5.03 8.31
C GLY A 41 -7.65 3.83 7.83
N LYS A 42 -6.46 4.02 7.22
CA LYS A 42 -5.60 2.95 6.69
C LYS A 42 -5.31 1.85 7.72
N THR A 43 -4.64 2.19 8.82
CA THR A 43 -4.32 1.25 9.90
C THR A 43 -5.57 0.62 10.51
N THR A 44 -6.70 1.35 10.58
CA THR A 44 -7.97 0.79 11.06
C THR A 44 -8.51 -0.26 10.10
N ALA A 45 -8.43 -0.04 8.79
CA ALA A 45 -8.80 -1.02 7.78
C ALA A 45 -7.91 -2.27 7.86
N LEU A 46 -6.59 -2.10 7.98
CA LEU A 46 -5.67 -3.22 8.17
C LEU A 46 -5.96 -3.99 9.46
N ASN A 47 -6.22 -3.30 10.57
CA ASN A 47 -6.56 -3.95 11.84
C ASN A 47 -7.86 -4.76 11.74
N ALA A 48 -8.85 -4.30 10.98
CA ALA A 48 -10.07 -5.08 10.72
C ALA A 48 -9.75 -6.32 9.88
N ILE A 49 -8.99 -6.18 8.78
CA ILE A 49 -8.53 -7.29 7.92
C ILE A 49 -7.75 -8.35 8.70
N LEU A 50 -6.98 -7.93 9.71
CA LEU A 50 -6.16 -8.83 10.56
C LEU A 50 -6.93 -9.38 11.77
N GLY A 51 -8.22 -9.01 11.96
CA GLY A 51 -8.99 -9.40 13.13
C GLY A 51 -8.44 -8.85 14.45
N LEU A 52 -7.81 -7.67 14.41
CA LEU A 52 -7.26 -6.96 15.58
C LEU A 52 -8.24 -5.96 16.19
N THR A 53 -9.32 -5.64 15.50
CA THR A 53 -10.37 -4.73 15.98
C THR A 53 -11.73 -5.22 15.49
N PRO A 54 -12.79 -5.16 16.32
CA PRO A 54 -14.14 -5.43 15.87
C PRO A 54 -14.64 -4.32 14.92
N TYR A 55 -15.53 -4.68 14.02
CA TYR A 55 -16.11 -3.83 13.00
C TYR A 55 -17.60 -4.12 12.81
N GLU A 56 -18.27 -3.28 12.05
CA GLU A 56 -19.64 -3.48 11.55
C GLU A 56 -19.56 -3.66 10.02
N GLY A 57 -20.56 -4.33 9.45
CA GLY A 57 -20.61 -4.71 8.04
C GLY A 57 -20.09 -6.10 7.80
N GLU A 58 -19.80 -6.43 6.53
CA GLU A 58 -19.31 -7.74 6.12
C GLU A 58 -17.82 -7.66 5.79
N LEU A 59 -17.02 -8.60 6.29
CA LEU A 59 -15.62 -8.73 5.93
C LEU A 59 -15.22 -10.20 5.89
N LYS A 60 -14.63 -10.61 4.76
CA LYS A 60 -13.99 -11.92 4.59
C LYS A 60 -12.57 -11.75 4.11
N VAL A 61 -11.66 -12.49 4.74
CA VAL A 61 -10.25 -12.56 4.36
C VAL A 61 -9.89 -14.02 4.17
N LEU A 62 -9.42 -14.39 2.98
CA LEU A 62 -9.21 -15.80 2.58
C LEU A 62 -10.45 -16.68 2.83
N GLY A 63 -11.65 -16.10 2.64
CA GLY A 63 -12.94 -16.77 2.85
C GLY A 63 -13.40 -16.89 4.31
N ARG A 64 -12.62 -16.37 5.28
CA ARG A 64 -12.91 -16.42 6.72
C ARG A 64 -13.33 -15.06 7.27
N ASP A 65 -14.09 -15.06 8.33
CA ASP A 65 -14.32 -13.87 9.16
C ASP A 65 -13.08 -13.61 10.02
N PRO A 66 -12.38 -12.48 9.83
CA PRO A 66 -11.12 -12.26 10.54
C PRO A 66 -11.28 -12.01 12.04
N TRP A 67 -12.47 -11.62 12.51
CA TRP A 67 -12.71 -11.39 13.93
C TRP A 67 -12.95 -12.69 14.69
N THR A 68 -13.73 -13.61 14.13
CA THR A 68 -14.14 -14.87 14.78
C THR A 68 -13.21 -16.04 14.48
N GLU A 69 -12.50 -16.03 13.33
CA GLU A 69 -11.63 -17.13 12.89
C GLU A 69 -10.16 -16.70 12.78
N ARG A 70 -9.76 -15.72 13.59
CA ARG A 70 -8.44 -15.08 13.51
C ARG A 70 -7.27 -16.07 13.66
N ASP A 71 -7.36 -17.04 14.55
CA ASP A 71 -6.31 -18.04 14.78
C ASP A 71 -6.01 -18.90 13.54
N GLN A 72 -7.04 -19.24 12.77
CA GLN A 72 -6.90 -19.95 11.50
C GLN A 72 -6.38 -19.02 10.40
N LEU A 73 -6.90 -17.81 10.34
CA LEU A 73 -6.50 -16.81 9.37
C LEU A 73 -5.00 -16.49 9.47
N MET A 74 -4.49 -16.25 10.67
CA MET A 74 -3.09 -15.87 10.91
C MET A 74 -2.07 -16.96 10.56
N ARG A 75 -2.50 -18.17 10.25
CA ARG A 75 -1.62 -19.21 9.68
C ARG A 75 -1.29 -18.99 8.20
N GLU A 76 -2.08 -18.15 7.52
CA GLU A 76 -1.96 -17.86 6.09
C GLU A 76 -1.68 -16.39 5.81
N VAL A 77 -1.59 -15.57 6.86
CA VAL A 77 -1.37 -14.13 6.78
C VAL A 77 -0.08 -13.76 7.50
N CYS A 78 0.72 -12.90 6.88
CA CYS A 78 1.86 -12.27 7.52
C CYS A 78 1.63 -10.75 7.61
N PHE A 79 2.03 -10.15 8.71
CA PHE A 79 1.85 -8.72 8.96
C PHE A 79 3.15 -8.06 9.43
N ILE A 80 3.48 -6.94 8.79
CA ILE A 80 4.53 -6.00 9.25
C ILE A 80 3.82 -4.72 9.65
N ALA A 81 3.88 -4.39 10.95
CA ALA A 81 3.40 -3.11 11.46
C ALA A 81 4.39 -1.99 11.15
N ASP A 82 3.90 -0.74 11.11
CA ASP A 82 4.68 0.50 11.01
C ASP A 82 5.87 0.52 11.99
N VAL A 83 5.64 0.04 13.21
CA VAL A 83 6.68 -0.12 14.22
C VAL A 83 6.97 -1.60 14.40
N ALA A 84 7.73 -2.19 13.50
CA ALA A 84 8.22 -3.55 13.65
C ALA A 84 9.21 -3.61 14.81
N VAL A 85 8.70 -3.81 16.03
CA VAL A 85 9.52 -3.78 17.24
C VAL A 85 9.91 -5.19 17.65
N LEU A 86 11.01 -5.68 17.07
CA LEU A 86 11.72 -6.78 17.74
C LEU A 86 12.27 -6.27 19.08
N PRO A 87 12.11 -7.04 20.16
CA PRO A 87 12.66 -6.64 21.46
C PRO A 87 14.16 -6.35 21.38
N ARG A 88 14.57 -5.19 21.82
CA ARG A 88 15.94 -4.69 21.67
C ARG A 88 17.02 -5.59 22.31
N TRP A 89 16.64 -6.38 23.32
CA TRP A 89 17.53 -7.33 23.99
C TRP A 89 17.69 -8.66 23.24
N LEU A 90 16.78 -8.98 22.28
CA LEU A 90 16.74 -10.23 21.56
C LEU A 90 17.97 -10.36 20.64
N ARG A 91 18.54 -11.55 20.55
CA ARG A 91 19.59 -11.85 19.55
C ARG A 91 18.95 -12.21 18.21
N VAL A 92 19.68 -11.99 17.11
CA VAL A 92 19.22 -12.37 15.76
C VAL A 92 18.84 -13.86 15.68
N THR A 93 19.66 -14.76 16.25
CA THR A 93 19.33 -16.20 16.32
C THR A 93 18.03 -16.45 17.07
N GLN A 94 17.83 -15.77 18.18
CA GLN A 94 16.62 -15.92 19.00
C GLN A 94 15.38 -15.37 18.29
N ALA A 95 15.52 -14.32 17.46
CA ALA A 95 14.43 -13.82 16.62
C ALA A 95 14.00 -14.87 15.59
N VAL A 96 14.96 -15.49 14.91
CA VAL A 96 14.70 -16.60 13.96
C VAL A 96 14.05 -17.79 14.68
N ASP A 97 14.60 -18.20 15.84
CA ASP A 97 14.05 -19.31 16.64
C ASP A 97 12.62 -19.04 17.11
N TYR A 98 12.35 -17.80 17.54
CA TYR A 98 11.03 -17.40 17.98
C TYR A 98 10.00 -17.50 16.86
N VAL A 99 10.29 -16.91 15.68
CA VAL A 99 9.36 -16.96 14.54
C VAL A 99 9.17 -18.39 14.06
N ALA A 100 10.24 -19.20 14.02
CA ALA A 100 10.15 -20.62 13.67
C ALA A 100 9.29 -21.43 14.66
N GLY A 101 9.29 -21.06 15.94
CA GLY A 101 8.45 -21.70 16.95
C GLY A 101 6.98 -21.28 16.94
N VAL A 102 6.69 -20.08 16.41
CA VAL A 102 5.33 -19.50 16.43
C VAL A 102 4.60 -19.68 15.11
N HIS A 103 5.29 -19.53 13.97
CA HIS A 103 4.63 -19.56 12.66
C HIS A 103 4.82 -20.91 11.96
N PRO A 104 3.73 -21.67 11.69
CA PRO A 104 3.81 -23.04 11.16
C PRO A 104 4.38 -23.14 9.74
N ARG A 105 4.34 -22.04 8.98
CA ARG A 105 4.84 -21.95 7.60
C ARG A 105 6.16 -21.17 7.49
N PHE A 106 6.93 -21.08 8.57
CA PHE A 106 8.22 -20.43 8.55
C PHE A 106 9.32 -21.37 8.04
N ASP A 107 10.02 -20.95 7.02
CA ASP A 107 11.19 -21.65 6.46
C ASP A 107 12.48 -21.05 7.02
N ARG A 108 13.07 -21.74 8.00
CA ARG A 108 14.33 -21.31 8.62
C ARG A 108 15.47 -21.20 7.60
N ALA A 109 15.53 -22.11 6.62
CA ALA A 109 16.60 -22.09 5.63
C ALA A 109 16.53 -20.86 4.74
N LYS A 110 15.33 -20.40 4.36
CA LYS A 110 15.13 -19.14 3.64
C LYS A 110 15.56 -17.94 4.49
N ALA A 111 15.18 -17.89 5.77
CA ALA A 111 15.59 -16.79 6.66
C ALA A 111 17.12 -16.72 6.77
N GLU A 112 17.78 -17.85 6.97
CA GLU A 112 19.23 -17.93 7.06
C GLU A 112 19.92 -17.56 5.75
N ALA A 113 19.38 -18.00 4.60
CA ALA A 113 19.90 -17.63 3.28
C ALA A 113 19.79 -16.13 3.00
N PHE A 114 18.67 -15.52 3.40
CA PHE A 114 18.48 -14.07 3.28
C PHE A 114 19.47 -13.30 4.17
N LEU A 115 19.57 -13.69 5.43
CA LEU A 115 20.48 -13.06 6.38
C LEU A 115 21.97 -13.27 5.99
N ALA A 116 22.34 -14.34 5.28
CA ALA A 116 23.69 -14.57 4.78
C ALA A 116 24.16 -13.53 3.73
N ARG A 117 23.21 -12.84 3.10
CA ARG A 117 23.48 -11.75 2.14
C ARG A 117 23.66 -10.39 2.81
N THR A 118 23.59 -10.32 4.15
CA THR A 118 23.68 -9.10 4.94
C THR A 118 24.90 -9.13 5.86
N ASP A 119 25.32 -7.97 6.36
CA ASP A 119 26.39 -7.85 7.37
C ASP A 119 25.90 -8.15 8.81
N ILE A 120 24.70 -8.70 8.96
CA ILE A 120 24.09 -8.96 10.26
C ILE A 120 24.70 -10.20 10.89
N LYS A 121 25.42 -10.01 12.02
CA LYS A 121 25.95 -11.13 12.80
C LYS A 121 24.83 -11.81 13.57
N ARG A 122 24.74 -13.12 13.48
CA ARG A 122 23.73 -13.95 14.16
C ARG A 122 23.70 -13.79 15.68
N THR A 123 24.87 -13.48 16.26
CA THR A 123 25.04 -13.28 17.70
C THR A 123 24.70 -11.87 18.18
N SER A 124 24.59 -10.89 17.27
CA SER A 124 24.25 -9.50 17.61
C SER A 124 22.85 -9.41 18.22
N ARG A 125 22.69 -8.47 19.12
CA ARG A 125 21.37 -8.09 19.64
C ARG A 125 20.72 -7.04 18.74
N VAL A 126 19.40 -7.00 18.70
CA VAL A 126 18.63 -6.02 17.92
C VAL A 126 19.06 -4.57 18.22
N ARG A 127 19.38 -4.25 19.50
CA ARG A 127 19.87 -2.91 19.91
C ARG A 127 21.23 -2.54 19.32
N GLU A 128 22.00 -3.51 18.84
CA GLU A 128 23.34 -3.33 18.28
C GLU A 128 23.30 -3.16 16.74
N LEU A 129 22.13 -3.37 16.14
CA LEU A 129 21.88 -3.22 14.73
C LEU A 129 21.55 -1.77 14.38
N SER A 130 22.01 -1.30 13.21
CA SER A 130 21.51 -0.06 12.62
C SER A 130 20.02 -0.17 12.24
N LYS A 131 19.34 0.95 12.01
CA LYS A 131 17.94 0.92 11.55
C LYS A 131 17.77 0.07 10.29
N GLY A 132 18.64 0.25 9.29
CA GLY A 132 18.62 -0.55 8.06
C GLY A 132 18.83 -2.05 8.32
N MET A 133 19.76 -2.43 9.22
CA MET A 133 19.95 -3.83 9.60
C MET A 133 18.75 -4.42 10.32
N VAL A 134 18.05 -3.64 11.15
CA VAL A 134 16.79 -4.07 11.79
C VAL A 134 15.75 -4.37 10.73
N THR A 135 15.62 -3.52 9.71
CA THR A 135 14.68 -3.75 8.60
C THR A 135 15.08 -4.97 7.77
N GLN A 136 16.35 -5.15 7.47
CA GLN A 136 16.83 -6.36 6.79
C GLN A 136 16.53 -7.64 7.60
N LEU A 137 16.66 -7.57 8.93
CA LEU A 137 16.26 -8.69 9.80
C LEU A 137 14.77 -8.96 9.73
N HIS A 138 13.92 -7.92 9.79
CA HIS A 138 12.47 -8.08 9.63
C HIS A 138 12.12 -8.68 8.28
N LEU A 139 12.72 -8.17 7.20
CA LEU A 139 12.54 -8.74 5.87
C LEU A 139 12.90 -10.22 5.84
N ALA A 140 14.07 -10.59 6.35
CA ALA A 140 14.49 -11.99 6.37
C ALA A 140 13.49 -12.90 7.10
N LEU A 141 12.89 -12.41 8.19
CA LEU A 141 11.88 -13.16 8.94
C LEU A 141 10.58 -13.30 8.16
N VAL A 142 10.10 -12.21 7.56
CA VAL A 142 8.82 -12.17 6.83
C VAL A 142 8.91 -12.93 5.50
N MET A 143 9.98 -12.73 4.75
CA MET A 143 10.21 -13.41 3.47
C MET A 143 10.35 -14.93 3.62
N ALA A 144 10.68 -15.39 4.81
CA ALA A 144 10.75 -16.80 5.14
C ALA A 144 9.39 -17.42 5.53
N ILE A 145 8.33 -16.61 5.66
CA ILE A 145 6.98 -17.09 5.93
C ILE A 145 6.26 -17.31 4.58
N ASP A 146 5.76 -18.52 4.37
CA ASP A 146 4.93 -18.84 3.21
C ASP A 146 3.48 -18.41 3.48
N ALA A 147 3.21 -17.10 3.38
CA ALA A 147 1.88 -16.54 3.56
C ALA A 147 1.20 -16.30 2.20
N ARG A 148 -0.13 -16.46 2.17
CA ARG A 148 -0.97 -16.13 1.00
C ARG A 148 -1.31 -14.65 0.93
N LEU A 149 -1.39 -14.01 2.10
CA LEU A 149 -1.62 -12.57 2.22
C LEU A 149 -0.53 -11.94 3.09
N LEU A 150 0.16 -10.95 2.53
CA LEU A 150 1.10 -10.09 3.24
C LEU A 150 0.49 -8.71 3.42
N VAL A 151 0.41 -8.26 4.66
CA VAL A 151 -0.09 -6.93 5.03
C VAL A 151 1.06 -6.09 5.56
N LEU A 152 1.26 -4.91 4.98
CA LEU A 152 2.36 -4.00 5.28
C LEU A 152 1.79 -2.63 5.66
N ASP A 153 1.97 -2.21 6.91
CA ASP A 153 1.57 -0.87 7.37
C ASP A 153 2.80 0.04 7.44
N GLU A 154 2.91 0.97 6.47
CA GLU A 154 4.03 1.93 6.35
C GLU A 154 5.43 1.26 6.47
N PRO A 155 5.72 0.20 5.72
CA PRO A 155 6.84 -0.71 6.02
C PRO A 155 8.23 -0.09 5.86
N THR A 156 8.33 1.06 5.19
CA THR A 156 9.59 1.77 4.91
C THR A 156 9.75 3.05 5.73
N LEU A 157 8.82 3.31 6.66
CA LEU A 157 8.87 4.52 7.47
C LEU A 157 10.16 4.58 8.30
N GLY A 158 10.88 5.70 8.18
CA GLY A 158 12.15 5.91 8.90
C GLY A 158 13.38 5.23 8.29
N LEU A 159 13.24 4.60 7.11
CA LEU A 159 14.38 4.12 6.33
C LEU A 159 14.92 5.23 5.42
N ASP A 160 16.20 5.16 5.09
CA ASP A 160 16.76 5.95 4.01
C ASP A 160 16.37 5.43 2.62
N ILE A 161 16.57 6.25 1.60
CA ILE A 161 16.14 5.96 0.20
C ILE A 161 16.71 4.64 -0.33
N LEU A 162 17.97 4.31 0.01
CA LEU A 162 18.60 3.10 -0.49
C LEU A 162 17.93 1.83 0.07
N TYR A 163 17.69 1.81 1.39
CA TYR A 163 17.04 0.67 2.04
C TYR A 163 15.57 0.53 1.66
N ARG A 164 14.87 1.64 1.39
CA ARG A 164 13.48 1.60 0.87
C ARG A 164 13.41 0.92 -0.48
N LYS A 165 14.29 1.32 -1.40
CA LYS A 165 14.36 0.69 -2.72
C LYS A 165 14.68 -0.80 -2.62
N GLN A 166 15.70 -1.17 -1.84
CA GLN A 166 16.05 -2.58 -1.62
C GLN A 166 14.89 -3.39 -1.04
N PHE A 167 14.10 -2.78 -0.13
CA PHE A 167 12.91 -3.43 0.43
C PHE A 167 11.93 -3.83 -0.66
N TYR A 168 11.51 -2.89 -1.51
CA TYR A 168 10.53 -3.16 -2.56
C TYR A 168 11.09 -4.06 -3.67
N ASP A 169 12.36 -3.90 -4.03
CA ASP A 169 13.02 -4.78 -5.01
C ASP A 169 13.03 -6.24 -4.50
N SER A 170 13.40 -6.47 -3.23
CA SER A 170 13.36 -7.81 -2.62
C SER A 170 11.93 -8.34 -2.48
N LEU A 171 10.97 -7.48 -2.17
CA LEU A 171 9.56 -7.88 -2.07
C LEU A 171 9.06 -8.42 -3.41
N LEU A 172 9.44 -7.79 -4.52
CA LEU A 172 9.05 -8.23 -5.86
C LEU A 172 9.82 -9.46 -6.32
N SER A 173 11.16 -9.45 -6.18
CA SER A 173 12.02 -10.49 -6.76
C SER A 173 12.01 -11.79 -5.97
N ASP A 174 11.96 -11.69 -4.64
CA ASP A 174 12.20 -12.82 -3.76
C ASP A 174 10.93 -13.36 -3.08
N TYR A 175 9.89 -12.52 -2.98
CA TYR A 175 8.66 -12.89 -2.26
C TYR A 175 7.42 -12.94 -3.12
N PHE A 176 7.21 -11.95 -3.98
CA PHE A 176 5.99 -11.89 -4.78
C PHE A 176 6.02 -12.96 -5.88
N ASP A 177 4.98 -13.77 -5.90
CA ASP A 177 4.61 -14.65 -7.02
C ASP A 177 3.10 -14.48 -7.26
N HIS A 178 2.60 -14.96 -8.38
CA HIS A 178 1.21 -14.78 -8.77
C HIS A 178 0.18 -15.45 -7.85
N GLY A 179 0.62 -16.27 -6.89
CA GLY A 179 -0.24 -16.89 -5.88
C GLY A 179 -0.33 -16.10 -4.58
N ARG A 180 0.51 -15.06 -4.39
CA ARG A 180 0.54 -14.24 -3.18
C ARG A 180 -0.11 -12.90 -3.41
N THR A 181 -0.77 -12.39 -2.39
CA THR A 181 -1.41 -11.08 -2.40
C THR A 181 -0.75 -10.18 -1.37
N ILE A 182 -0.51 -8.93 -1.74
CA ILE A 182 0.13 -7.94 -0.86
C ILE A 182 -0.80 -6.75 -0.72
N VAL A 183 -0.99 -6.29 0.51
CA VAL A 183 -1.63 -5.01 0.81
C VAL A 183 -0.61 -4.14 1.50
N VAL A 184 -0.30 -2.99 0.91
CA VAL A 184 0.64 -2.01 1.48
C VAL A 184 -0.07 -0.70 1.72
N THR A 185 0.06 -0.16 2.94
CA THR A 185 -0.33 1.22 3.21
C THR A 185 0.89 2.11 3.16
N THR A 186 0.75 3.28 2.59
CA THR A 186 1.78 4.31 2.61
C THR A 186 1.18 5.69 2.39
N HIS A 187 1.89 6.71 2.84
CA HIS A 187 1.69 8.10 2.45
C HIS A 187 2.79 8.57 1.47
N GLN A 188 3.82 7.74 1.23
CA GLN A 188 4.95 8.00 0.32
C GLN A 188 4.74 7.21 -0.98
N VAL A 189 3.83 7.68 -1.80
CA VAL A 189 3.32 6.95 -2.98
C VAL A 189 4.37 6.67 -4.02
N GLU A 190 5.31 7.60 -4.21
CA GLU A 190 6.35 7.53 -5.24
C GLU A 190 7.27 6.31 -5.05
N GLU A 191 7.39 5.82 -3.81
CA GLU A 191 8.23 4.68 -3.49
C GLU A 191 7.63 3.34 -3.92
N VAL A 192 6.31 3.23 -3.93
CA VAL A 192 5.59 1.97 -4.18
C VAL A 192 4.93 1.90 -5.56
N GLN A 193 4.77 3.02 -6.27
CA GLN A 193 4.01 3.06 -7.52
C GLN A 193 4.46 2.04 -8.56
N HIS A 194 5.75 1.73 -8.61
CA HIS A 194 6.33 0.80 -9.58
C HIS A 194 6.08 -0.68 -9.26
N VAL A 195 5.54 -0.98 -8.08
CA VAL A 195 5.25 -2.35 -7.64
C VAL A 195 3.75 -2.64 -7.57
N LEU A 196 2.90 -1.61 -7.59
CA LEU A 196 1.45 -1.76 -7.44
C LEU A 196 0.79 -2.34 -8.69
N THR A 197 -0.18 -3.21 -8.48
CA THR A 197 -1.13 -3.66 -9.52
C THR A 197 -2.47 -2.97 -9.38
N ASP A 198 -2.83 -2.61 -8.15
CA ASP A 198 -4.11 -1.98 -7.80
C ASP A 198 -3.89 -0.82 -6.83
N LEU A 199 -4.75 0.18 -6.93
CA LEU A 199 -4.66 1.43 -6.20
C LEU A 199 -5.99 1.78 -5.56
N MET A 200 -5.99 2.06 -4.25
CA MET A 200 -7.12 2.63 -3.54
C MET A 200 -6.72 3.88 -2.78
N PHE A 201 -7.52 4.94 -2.92
CA PHE A 201 -7.41 6.13 -2.08
C PHE A 201 -8.48 6.10 -1.00
N ILE A 202 -8.05 6.28 0.24
CA ILE A 202 -8.93 6.39 1.40
C ILE A 202 -8.84 7.79 2.00
N GLN A 203 -10.00 8.40 2.27
CA GLN A 203 -10.11 9.71 2.89
C GLN A 203 -11.27 9.70 3.89
N ARG A 204 -11.01 10.12 5.13
CA ARG A 204 -12.02 10.19 6.20
C ARG A 204 -12.86 8.92 6.34
N GLY A 205 -12.19 7.77 6.26
CA GLY A 205 -12.82 6.47 6.40
C GLY A 205 -13.59 5.99 5.18
N ARG A 206 -13.51 6.66 4.02
CA ARG A 206 -14.21 6.28 2.77
C ARG A 206 -13.23 6.06 1.64
N ILE A 207 -13.50 5.08 0.78
CA ILE A 207 -12.76 4.91 -0.47
C ILE A 207 -13.23 5.97 -1.46
N VAL A 208 -12.29 6.74 -2.00
CA VAL A 208 -12.55 7.81 -2.97
C VAL A 208 -12.03 7.49 -4.37
N LEU A 209 -11.13 6.52 -4.47
CA LEU A 209 -10.65 5.93 -5.72
C LEU A 209 -10.39 4.45 -5.50
N ASP A 210 -10.82 3.61 -6.42
CA ASP A 210 -10.52 2.17 -6.52
C ASP A 210 -10.33 1.84 -8.00
N CYS A 211 -9.11 1.45 -8.40
CA CYS A 211 -8.80 1.08 -9.77
C CYS A 211 -7.52 0.25 -9.88
N THR A 212 -7.38 -0.47 -11.01
CA THR A 212 -6.08 -1.06 -11.38
C THR A 212 -5.12 0.02 -11.86
N MET A 213 -3.81 -0.26 -11.83
CA MET A 213 -2.81 0.68 -12.35
C MET A 213 -3.00 0.94 -13.85
N GLU A 214 -3.43 -0.07 -14.63
CA GLU A 214 -3.77 0.11 -16.05
C GLU A 214 -4.94 1.10 -16.24
N ALA A 215 -6.00 0.93 -15.44
CA ALA A 215 -7.15 1.85 -15.48
C ALA A 215 -6.76 3.26 -15.01
N PHE A 216 -5.86 3.37 -14.02
CA PHE A 216 -5.32 4.65 -13.58
C PHE A 216 -4.58 5.37 -14.71
N GLU A 217 -3.67 4.71 -15.40
CA GLU A 217 -2.89 5.26 -16.51
C GLU A 217 -3.76 5.64 -17.71
N ALA A 218 -4.82 4.89 -17.97
CA ALA A 218 -5.78 5.21 -19.01
C ALA A 218 -6.67 6.43 -18.65
N ARG A 219 -7.04 6.56 -17.37
CA ARG A 219 -7.97 7.56 -16.85
C ARG A 219 -7.36 8.93 -16.67
N TYR A 220 -6.09 9.01 -16.23
CA TYR A 220 -5.44 10.26 -15.86
C TYR A 220 -4.30 10.61 -16.82
N GLN A 221 -4.30 11.85 -17.32
CA GLN A 221 -3.26 12.39 -18.17
C GLN A 221 -2.79 13.73 -17.64
N GLU A 222 -1.49 13.96 -17.68
CA GLU A 222 -0.88 15.25 -17.38
C GLU A 222 -0.31 15.85 -18.66
N VAL A 223 -0.52 17.15 -18.87
CA VAL A 223 -0.03 17.87 -20.05
C VAL A 223 0.83 19.05 -19.63
N LEU A 224 2.03 19.12 -20.16
CA LEU A 224 2.90 20.27 -20.04
C LEU A 224 2.62 21.24 -21.19
N VAL A 225 1.96 22.34 -20.90
CA VAL A 225 1.40 23.28 -21.86
C VAL A 225 2.26 24.53 -21.98
N ALA A 226 2.55 24.98 -23.21
CA ALA A 226 3.23 26.21 -23.47
C ALA A 226 2.32 27.44 -23.19
N PRO A 227 2.90 28.62 -22.92
CA PRO A 227 2.12 29.80 -22.52
C PRO A 227 0.99 30.17 -23.50
N GLU A 228 1.19 29.96 -24.80
CA GLU A 228 0.22 30.28 -25.87
C GLU A 228 -1.03 29.36 -25.84
N HIS A 229 -0.95 28.19 -25.22
CA HIS A 229 -2.05 27.22 -25.15
C HIS A 229 -2.75 27.14 -23.79
N LEU A 230 -2.34 27.95 -22.80
CA LEU A 230 -2.89 27.92 -21.43
C LEU A 230 -4.41 28.09 -21.40
N ALA A 231 -4.95 29.08 -22.14
CA ALA A 231 -6.39 29.32 -22.19
C ALA A 231 -7.17 28.14 -22.81
N ALA A 232 -6.60 27.48 -23.83
CA ALA A 232 -7.19 26.30 -24.45
C ALA A 232 -7.19 25.11 -23.50
N ALA A 233 -6.12 24.90 -22.75
CA ALA A 233 -6.03 23.85 -21.73
C ALA A 233 -7.04 24.06 -20.60
N GLN A 234 -7.20 25.29 -20.10
CA GLN A 234 -8.18 25.64 -19.07
C GLN A 234 -9.63 25.42 -19.55
N ALA A 235 -9.92 25.69 -20.83
CA ALA A 235 -11.24 25.46 -21.41
C ALA A 235 -11.66 23.97 -21.39
N LEU A 236 -10.71 23.03 -21.36
CA LEU A 236 -10.95 21.58 -21.22
C LEU A 236 -11.24 21.13 -19.77
N ARG A 237 -11.30 22.06 -18.83
CA ARG A 237 -11.65 21.82 -17.41
C ARG A 237 -10.74 20.78 -16.74
N PRO A 238 -9.46 21.05 -16.58
CA PRO A 238 -8.55 20.17 -15.84
C PRO A 238 -9.04 19.96 -14.41
N ILE A 239 -8.73 18.81 -13.84
CA ILE A 239 -9.05 18.52 -12.42
C ILE A 239 -8.06 19.18 -11.47
N HIS A 240 -6.86 19.50 -11.95
CA HIS A 240 -5.83 20.25 -11.23
C HIS A 240 -4.94 21.02 -12.20
N GLU A 241 -4.45 22.18 -11.75
CA GLU A 241 -3.49 22.98 -12.51
C GLU A 241 -2.39 23.53 -11.60
N ARG A 242 -1.17 23.59 -12.13
CA ARG A 242 -0.02 24.22 -11.49
C ARG A 242 0.86 24.91 -12.54
N GLN A 243 1.63 25.90 -12.13
CA GLN A 243 2.60 26.55 -13.01
C GLN A 243 4.02 26.16 -12.61
N LEU A 244 4.86 25.90 -13.58
CA LEU A 244 6.26 25.56 -13.39
C LEU A 244 7.10 26.26 -14.49
N PHE A 245 8.00 27.15 -14.09
CA PHE A 245 8.90 27.88 -15.00
C PHE A 245 8.20 28.55 -16.21
N GLY A 246 7.03 29.15 -15.96
CA GLY A 246 6.24 29.85 -17.00
C GLY A 246 5.42 28.94 -17.91
N ARG A 247 5.46 27.62 -17.72
CA ARG A 247 4.60 26.64 -18.38
C ARG A 247 3.47 26.20 -17.47
N GLY A 248 2.33 25.84 -18.03
CA GLY A 248 1.21 25.23 -17.31
C GLY A 248 1.34 23.73 -17.26
N ILE A 249 1.10 23.14 -16.11
CA ILE A 249 0.95 21.69 -15.94
C ILE A 249 -0.51 21.45 -15.58
N PHE A 250 -1.22 20.72 -16.43
CA PHE A 250 -2.65 20.46 -16.29
C PHE A 250 -2.90 18.96 -16.16
N LEU A 251 -3.69 18.58 -15.16
CA LEU A 251 -4.10 17.21 -14.92
C LEU A 251 -5.56 17.04 -15.39
N PHE A 252 -5.78 16.06 -16.22
CA PHE A 252 -7.08 15.72 -16.78
C PHE A 252 -7.51 14.31 -16.37
N GLU A 253 -8.82 14.13 -16.27
CA GLU A 253 -9.48 12.86 -16.00
C GLU A 253 -10.39 12.52 -17.19
N ASN A 254 -10.24 11.32 -17.78
CA ASN A 254 -11.02 10.83 -18.92
C ASN A 254 -11.01 11.76 -20.14
N ALA A 255 -9.91 12.47 -20.38
CA ALA A 255 -9.78 13.36 -21.53
C ALA A 255 -9.25 12.62 -22.76
N ASP A 256 -9.60 13.12 -23.97
CA ASP A 256 -9.08 12.57 -25.22
C ASP A 256 -7.60 12.91 -25.37
N ARG A 257 -6.76 11.90 -25.47
CA ARG A 257 -5.30 12.05 -25.55
C ARG A 257 -4.88 12.79 -26.83
N GLY A 258 -5.65 12.66 -27.92
CA GLY A 258 -5.36 13.36 -29.17
C GLY A 258 -5.59 14.87 -29.05
N GLN A 259 -6.66 15.29 -28.37
CA GLN A 259 -6.92 16.69 -28.05
C GLN A 259 -5.84 17.27 -27.13
N LEU A 260 -5.41 16.50 -26.13
CA LEU A 260 -4.36 16.94 -25.21
C LEU A 260 -3.00 17.08 -25.90
N ALA A 261 -2.65 16.18 -26.82
CA ALA A 261 -1.41 16.22 -27.58
C ALA A 261 -1.27 17.48 -28.48
N ALA A 262 -2.40 18.08 -28.87
CA ALA A 262 -2.39 19.34 -29.59
C ALA A 262 -2.02 20.55 -28.71
N LEU A 263 -2.09 20.42 -27.38
CA LEU A 263 -1.79 21.49 -26.42
C LEU A 263 -0.36 21.44 -25.88
N GLY A 264 0.26 20.27 -25.89
CA GLY A 264 1.60 20.10 -25.36
C GLY A 264 2.02 18.65 -25.18
N ASP A 265 3.03 18.44 -24.32
CA ASP A 265 3.59 17.13 -24.04
C ASP A 265 2.72 16.38 -23.03
N VAL A 266 2.14 15.24 -23.47
CA VAL A 266 1.21 14.41 -22.68
C VAL A 266 1.96 13.28 -22.04
N ARG A 267 1.83 13.16 -20.72
CA ARG A 267 2.44 12.09 -19.93
C ARG A 267 1.46 11.49 -18.92
N THR A 268 1.77 10.31 -18.42
CA THR A 268 1.08 9.73 -17.28
C THR A 268 1.48 10.52 -16.02
N PRO A 269 0.51 11.03 -15.24
CA PRO A 269 0.80 11.74 -14.00
C PRO A 269 1.35 10.78 -12.93
N SER A 270 2.05 11.33 -11.95
CA SER A 270 2.37 10.56 -10.75
C SER A 270 1.10 10.27 -9.94
N ILE A 271 1.09 9.15 -9.21
CA ILE A 271 -0.02 8.84 -8.29
C ILE A 271 -0.16 9.96 -7.24
N ALA A 272 0.95 10.57 -6.82
CA ALA A 272 0.95 11.67 -5.86
C ALA A 272 0.22 12.92 -6.40
N ASP A 273 0.42 13.29 -7.67
CA ASP A 273 -0.27 14.44 -8.28
C ASP A 273 -1.79 14.18 -8.38
N VAL A 274 -2.18 12.97 -8.79
CA VAL A 274 -3.60 12.59 -8.83
C VAL A 274 -4.20 12.53 -7.42
N PHE A 275 -3.44 11.99 -6.45
CA PHE A 275 -3.86 11.96 -5.05
C PHE A 275 -4.18 13.37 -4.52
N VAL A 276 -3.29 14.34 -4.75
CA VAL A 276 -3.51 15.75 -4.36
C VAL A 276 -4.75 16.32 -5.04
N ALA A 277 -4.92 16.08 -6.36
CA ALA A 277 -6.05 16.57 -7.12
C ALA A 277 -7.39 15.98 -6.66
N VAL A 278 -7.43 14.69 -6.36
CA VAL A 278 -8.64 13.98 -5.89
C VAL A 278 -8.97 14.37 -4.45
N MET A 279 -7.96 14.44 -3.56
CA MET A 279 -8.15 14.80 -2.14
C MET A 279 -8.51 16.27 -1.93
N GLY A 280 -8.15 17.16 -2.85
CA GLY A 280 -8.51 18.58 -2.81
C GLY A 280 -9.96 18.86 -3.17
N LYS A 281 -10.69 17.90 -3.75
CA LYS A 281 -12.11 18.05 -4.05
C LYS A 281 -12.95 17.82 -2.78
N PRO A 282 -14.01 18.63 -2.53
CA PRO A 282 -14.99 18.29 -1.50
C PRO A 282 -15.59 16.92 -1.83
N ALA A 283 -15.69 16.04 -0.81
CA ALA A 283 -16.19 14.69 -0.97
C ALA A 283 -17.59 14.69 -1.59
N GLY A 284 -17.69 14.35 -2.88
CA GLY A 284 -18.95 14.05 -3.55
C GLY A 284 -19.42 12.63 -3.16
N PRO A 285 -20.70 12.28 -3.43
CA PRO A 285 -21.20 10.94 -3.18
C PRO A 285 -20.37 9.92 -3.97
N ALA A 286 -20.03 8.80 -3.31
CA ALA A 286 -19.24 7.71 -3.88
C ALA A 286 -19.81 7.28 -5.24
N GLN A 287 -19.02 7.44 -6.30
CA GLN A 287 -19.36 6.85 -7.60
C GLN A 287 -19.03 5.37 -7.51
N GLY A 288 -20.10 4.56 -7.60
CA GLY A 288 -20.00 3.11 -7.60
C GLY A 288 -19.03 2.62 -8.68
N ALA A 289 -18.17 1.68 -8.30
CA ALA A 289 -17.20 1.05 -9.14
C ALA A 289 -17.89 0.44 -10.39
N ALA A 290 -17.59 0.99 -11.56
CA ALA A 290 -17.78 0.28 -12.82
C ALA A 290 -16.56 -0.63 -13.02
N ARG A 291 -16.78 -1.92 -12.78
CA ARG A 291 -15.87 -3.00 -13.21
C ARG A 291 -16.40 -3.63 -14.49
#